data_776ca66aa23bd51517cc863a118475cd
#
_entry.id   776ca66aa23bd51517cc863a118475cd
#
_cell.length_a   1.000
_cell.length_b   1.000
_cell.length_c   1.000
_cell.angle_alpha   90.00
_cell.angle_beta   90.00
_cell.angle_gamma   90.00
#
_symmetry.space_group_name_H-M   'P 1'
#
loop_
_entity.id
_entity.type
_entity.pdbx_description
1 polymer ?
#
loop_
_entity_poly.entity_id
_entity_poly.type
_entity_poly.pdbx_seq_one_letter_code
_entity_poly.pdbx_strand_id
1 'polypeptide(L)'
;MNLSNIGSGHNKRGCIVSQIETSALAEVPAVKSQADSGLARNSMSGAHLVFTVLAALAPLTLVVAVAPLHFLTGGPAVPGAFILAGCIMGMFAVGFSAMTRHVKNAGAFYAVITRGLGREVGAGAAMLAMIAYNALQISTYGAFGVFAAEMSARLLHVSLPWWSFAVAALIAVGYFGYRGIETSARVLMVVLTAEILILLLLCGSIIFQGGAGEAPFGIFSPATILRPENGGMFALVIGAFMGFESTAIFSEEARGGSSTVRKATFISVGFIALFYAAVTFIIVMAYGADNIQSAAQADPVNLVINLFQRYTNPVTVEIMNVLLLGSAFAALLALHNICNRYLFVLGREGLLPRGLARTSGETRAPWVAGTVQSLLAITVIAMVVLLGVDPYLGLLLWGSALGLVGIIVLWTVCSVAISVFLARQPGAKSTFETLIAPGVAFLGLATVVVVVLSDLSLLTGATGMVNIILVGVGALSIVGGVASAVMLKRRDRQAYDRLGQNRGDVV
;
A
#
# COMPACT_ATOMS: atom_id res chain seq x y z
N MET A 1 -82.92 -1.12 23.28
CA MET A 1 -83.89 -0.30 22.56
C MET A 1 -83.30 -0.06 21.18
N ASN A 2 -83.70 -0.87 20.20
CA ASN A 2 -84.72 -0.60 19.16
C ASN A 2 -84.33 0.58 18.32
N LEU A 3 -84.27 0.55 17.07
CA LEU A 3 -84.93 0.00 15.85
C LEU A 3 -84.14 0.58 14.68
N SER A 4 -83.87 0.09 13.65
CA SER A 4 -84.46 -0.61 12.51
C SER A 4 -84.19 0.14 11.21
N ASN A 5 -83.63 -0.59 10.30
CA ASN A 5 -84.09 -0.86 8.94
C ASN A 5 -84.58 0.27 8.02
N ILE A 6 -84.24 0.04 6.74
CA ILE A 6 -84.85 0.41 5.46
C ILE A 6 -83.83 1.31 4.68
N GLY A 7 -83.44 1.07 3.46
CA GLY A 7 -83.86 0.13 2.43
C GLY A 7 -83.06 0.43 1.13
N SER A 8 -82.91 -0.59 0.40
CA SER A 8 -82.66 -0.81 -1.04
C SER A 8 -82.66 0.36 -2.01
N GLY A 9 -81.79 0.32 -2.96
CA GLY A 9 -81.86 1.07 -4.21
C GLY A 9 -80.73 0.82 -5.19
N HIS A 10 -80.94 -0.06 -6.13
CA HIS A 10 -80.04 -0.36 -7.28
C HIS A 10 -79.42 0.87 -7.93
N ASN A 11 -78.16 0.79 -8.25
CA ASN A 11 -77.71 1.26 -9.55
C ASN A 11 -76.53 0.44 -10.09
N LYS A 12 -76.81 -0.55 -10.90
CA LYS A 12 -75.88 -1.33 -11.74
C LYS A 12 -75.52 -0.51 -12.99
N ARG A 13 -74.78 0.56 -12.92
CA ARG A 13 -74.21 1.26 -14.10
C ARG A 13 -72.84 1.88 -13.87
N GLY A 14 -72.06 1.40 -12.91
CA GLY A 14 -70.73 1.96 -12.62
C GLY A 14 -69.53 0.98 -12.80
N CYS A 15 -69.74 -0.21 -13.36
CA CYS A 15 -68.77 -1.30 -13.32
C CYS A 15 -68.21 -1.71 -14.68
N ILE A 16 -68.36 -0.89 -15.74
CA ILE A 16 -67.78 -1.24 -17.09
C ILE A 16 -66.78 -0.20 -17.58
N VAL A 17 -66.55 0.92 -16.90
CA VAL A 17 -65.58 1.94 -17.32
C VAL A 17 -64.21 1.76 -16.60
N SER A 18 -64.11 0.97 -15.53
CA SER A 18 -62.85 0.77 -14.80
C SER A 18 -62.00 -0.40 -15.29
N GLN A 19 -62.42 -1.20 -16.27
CA GLN A 19 -61.67 -2.33 -16.80
C GLN A 19 -60.95 -2.08 -18.14
N ILE A 20 -61.13 -0.89 -18.74
CA ILE A 20 -60.46 -0.56 -20.02
C ILE A 20 -59.22 0.34 -19.83
N GLU A 21 -59.03 0.95 -18.66
CA GLU A 21 -57.83 1.79 -18.40
C GLU A 21 -56.65 1.03 -17.77
N THR A 22 -56.79 -0.26 -17.43
CA THR A 22 -55.71 -1.04 -16.77
C THR A 22 -54.92 -1.92 -17.74
N SER A 23 -55.20 -1.91 -19.04
CA SER A 23 -54.50 -2.76 -20.02
C SER A 23 -53.61 -2.00 -21.01
N ALA A 24 -53.41 -0.69 -20.83
CA ALA A 24 -52.57 0.14 -21.71
C ALA A 24 -51.40 0.85 -21.00
N LEU A 25 -51.07 0.44 -19.76
CA LEU A 25 -49.72 0.69 -19.25
C LEU A 25 -48.83 -0.43 -19.81
N ALA A 26 -48.43 -0.26 -21.09
CA ALA A 26 -47.26 -0.96 -21.61
C ALA A 26 -46.15 -0.88 -20.56
N GLU A 27 -45.65 -2.01 -20.11
CA GLU A 27 -44.41 -2.12 -19.35
C GLU A 27 -43.39 -1.24 -20.07
N VAL A 28 -43.16 -0.05 -19.55
CA VAL A 28 -41.97 0.71 -19.83
C VAL A 28 -40.87 -0.23 -19.37
N PRO A 29 -40.00 -0.76 -20.28
CA PRO A 29 -38.95 -1.64 -19.84
C PRO A 29 -38.17 -0.85 -18.80
N ALA A 30 -38.15 -1.38 -17.56
CA ALA A 30 -37.41 -0.77 -16.46
C ALA A 30 -36.03 -0.47 -17.07
N VAL A 31 -35.73 0.81 -17.24
CA VAL A 31 -34.37 1.27 -17.62
C VAL A 31 -33.50 0.54 -16.63
N LYS A 32 -32.75 -0.48 -17.12
CA LYS A 32 -31.79 -1.19 -16.32
C LYS A 32 -31.00 -0.10 -15.63
N SER A 33 -31.31 0.12 -14.36
CA SER A 33 -30.60 1.01 -13.47
C SER A 33 -29.14 0.84 -13.84
N GLN A 34 -28.47 1.92 -14.25
CA GLN A 34 -27.05 1.88 -14.61
C GLN A 34 -26.37 1.09 -13.52
N ALA A 35 -25.97 -0.15 -13.85
CA ALA A 35 -25.48 -1.11 -12.90
C ALA A 35 -24.41 -0.40 -12.08
N ASP A 36 -24.60 -0.36 -10.78
CA ASP A 36 -23.79 0.34 -9.78
C ASP A 36 -22.29 0.07 -10.08
N SER A 37 -21.67 0.96 -10.86
CA SER A 37 -20.33 0.82 -11.46
C SER A 37 -19.23 1.07 -10.45
N GLY A 38 -19.46 0.61 -9.21
CA GLY A 38 -18.52 0.80 -8.12
C GLY A 38 -17.83 -0.49 -7.68
N LEU A 39 -16.79 -0.32 -6.85
CA LEU A 39 -16.06 -1.40 -6.17
C LEU A 39 -17.03 -2.24 -5.30
N ALA A 40 -16.63 -3.50 -5.02
CA ALA A 40 -17.43 -4.45 -4.23
C ALA A 40 -17.57 -3.96 -2.78
N ARG A 41 -18.75 -3.46 -2.39
CA ARG A 41 -18.99 -2.97 -1.03
C ARG A 41 -19.06 -4.11 -0.02
N ASN A 42 -18.57 -3.88 1.20
CA ASN A 42 -18.61 -4.84 2.32
C ASN A 42 -18.02 -6.21 1.98
N SER A 43 -17.08 -6.29 1.03
CA SER A 43 -16.44 -7.53 0.61
C SER A 43 -15.28 -7.94 1.54
N MET A 44 -14.63 -6.97 2.24
CA MET A 44 -13.48 -7.23 3.11
C MET A 44 -13.83 -7.16 4.58
N SER A 45 -13.56 -8.24 5.33
CA SER A 45 -13.57 -8.21 6.80
C SER A 45 -12.36 -7.44 7.34
N GLY A 46 -12.42 -7.03 8.63
CA GLY A 46 -11.29 -6.36 9.27
C GLY A 46 -10.01 -7.19 9.24
N ALA A 47 -10.11 -8.50 9.43
CA ALA A 47 -8.97 -9.41 9.33
C ALA A 47 -8.40 -9.44 7.91
N HIS A 48 -9.25 -9.62 6.87
CA HIS A 48 -8.79 -9.58 5.49
C HIS A 48 -8.10 -8.26 5.15
N LEU A 49 -8.60 -7.12 5.67
CA LEU A 49 -7.97 -5.82 5.47
C LEU A 49 -6.57 -5.77 6.09
N VAL A 50 -6.40 -6.18 7.34
CA VAL A 50 -5.11 -6.24 8.02
C VAL A 50 -4.14 -7.16 7.27
N PHE A 51 -4.56 -8.37 6.92
CA PHE A 51 -3.70 -9.32 6.21
C PHE A 51 -3.29 -8.82 4.82
N THR A 52 -4.19 -8.16 4.08
CA THR A 52 -3.86 -7.57 2.77
C THR A 52 -2.82 -6.47 2.90
N VAL A 53 -2.96 -5.63 3.91
CA VAL A 53 -2.02 -4.54 4.21
C VAL A 53 -0.66 -5.09 4.62
N LEU A 54 -0.62 -6.05 5.57
CA LEU A 54 0.63 -6.64 6.03
C LEU A 54 1.33 -7.47 4.94
N ALA A 55 0.57 -8.12 4.06
CA ALA A 55 1.15 -8.85 2.92
C ALA A 55 1.82 -7.91 1.90
N ALA A 56 1.32 -6.66 1.75
CA ALA A 56 1.98 -5.66 0.91
C ALA A 56 3.39 -5.29 1.40
N LEU A 57 3.65 -5.47 2.71
CA LEU A 57 4.95 -5.23 3.34
C LEU A 57 5.95 -6.37 3.10
N ALA A 58 5.47 -7.54 2.66
CA ALA A 58 6.27 -8.74 2.41
C ALA A 58 7.27 -9.02 3.56
N PRO A 59 6.82 -9.42 4.77
CA PRO A 59 7.64 -9.48 5.97
C PRO A 59 8.91 -10.32 5.81
N LEU A 60 8.83 -11.45 5.14
CA LEU A 60 10.00 -12.29 4.91
C LEU A 60 11.00 -11.61 3.96
N THR A 61 10.51 -10.99 2.87
CA THR A 61 11.37 -10.22 1.95
C THR A 61 12.03 -9.04 2.68
N LEU A 62 11.29 -8.33 3.53
CA LEU A 62 11.86 -7.24 4.31
C LEU A 62 12.97 -7.72 5.23
N VAL A 63 12.75 -8.79 5.98
CA VAL A 63 13.74 -9.30 6.92
C VAL A 63 14.96 -9.91 6.22
N VAL A 64 14.74 -10.69 5.15
CA VAL A 64 15.84 -11.41 4.48
C VAL A 64 16.60 -10.53 3.50
N ALA A 65 15.91 -9.70 2.71
CA ALA A 65 16.54 -8.94 1.62
C ALA A 65 16.76 -7.45 1.93
N VAL A 66 15.97 -6.85 2.83
CA VAL A 66 16.03 -5.40 3.09
C VAL A 66 16.67 -5.08 4.45
N ALA A 67 16.41 -5.85 5.51
CA ALA A 67 16.98 -5.59 6.82
C ALA A 67 18.51 -5.60 6.85
N PRO A 68 19.23 -6.37 6.03
CA PRO A 68 20.68 -6.24 5.92
C PRO A 68 21.15 -4.82 5.59
N LEU A 69 20.42 -4.08 4.74
CA LEU A 69 20.72 -2.68 4.42
C LEU A 69 20.48 -1.75 5.62
N HIS A 70 19.49 -2.05 6.47
CA HIS A 70 19.30 -1.34 7.73
C HIS A 70 20.50 -1.53 8.67
N PHE A 71 21.00 -2.78 8.81
CA PHE A 71 22.16 -3.08 9.64
C PHE A 71 23.46 -2.51 9.09
N LEU A 72 23.61 -2.48 7.76
CA LEU A 72 24.75 -1.87 7.10
C LEU A 72 24.91 -0.38 7.46
N THR A 73 23.76 0.34 7.54
CA THR A 73 23.74 1.79 7.79
C THR A 73 23.58 2.16 9.26
N GLY A 74 22.90 1.34 10.07
CA GLY A 74 22.55 1.65 11.45
C GLY A 74 23.09 0.67 12.50
N GLY A 75 23.72 -0.42 12.06
CA GLY A 75 24.28 -1.43 12.96
C GLY A 75 23.26 -1.89 14.02
N PRO A 76 23.65 -1.93 15.30
CA PRO A 76 22.78 -2.41 16.37
C PRO A 76 21.61 -1.46 16.71
N ALA A 77 21.55 -0.24 16.16
CA ALA A 77 20.48 0.73 16.41
C ALA A 77 19.14 0.38 15.72
N VAL A 78 19.13 -0.54 14.75
CA VAL A 78 17.97 -0.89 13.91
C VAL A 78 16.72 -1.27 14.72
N PRO A 79 16.74 -2.12 15.76
CA PRO A 79 15.57 -2.45 16.53
C PRO A 79 14.94 -1.22 17.21
N GLY A 80 15.77 -0.33 17.78
CA GLY A 80 15.33 0.91 18.38
C GLY A 80 14.76 1.89 17.35
N ALA A 81 15.33 1.93 16.14
CA ALA A 81 14.82 2.73 15.04
C ALA A 81 13.42 2.30 14.61
N PHE A 82 13.09 1.00 14.58
CA PHE A 82 11.72 0.51 14.31
C PHE A 82 10.72 0.99 15.37
N ILE A 83 11.11 1.03 16.65
CA ILE A 83 10.25 1.58 17.71
C ILE A 83 10.02 3.08 17.51
N LEU A 84 11.08 3.85 17.26
CA LEU A 84 10.96 5.30 17.05
C LEU A 84 10.16 5.62 15.77
N ALA A 85 10.44 4.94 14.67
CA ALA A 85 9.66 5.06 13.44
C ALA A 85 8.19 4.67 13.68
N GLY A 86 7.94 3.62 14.46
CA GLY A 86 6.60 3.22 14.88
C GLY A 86 5.87 4.30 15.68
N CYS A 87 6.58 5.04 16.54
CA CYS A 87 6.00 6.19 17.24
C CYS A 87 5.63 7.32 16.25
N ILE A 88 6.51 7.67 15.31
CA ILE A 88 6.25 8.69 14.28
C ILE A 88 5.07 8.28 13.41
N MET A 89 5.06 7.03 12.91
CA MET A 89 3.98 6.51 12.07
C MET A 89 2.69 6.29 12.85
N GLY A 90 2.77 5.99 14.16
CA GLY A 90 1.63 5.97 15.07
C GLY A 90 0.97 7.34 15.21
N MET A 91 1.78 8.41 15.34
CA MET A 91 1.29 9.79 15.34
C MET A 91 0.64 10.15 14.00
N PHE A 92 1.26 9.76 12.87
CA PHE A 92 0.61 9.89 11.57
C PHE A 92 -0.73 9.14 11.51
N ALA A 93 -0.78 7.90 11.97
CA ALA A 93 -1.98 7.06 11.98
C ALA A 93 -3.12 7.66 12.83
N VAL A 94 -2.82 8.39 13.92
CA VAL A 94 -3.82 9.12 14.71
C VAL A 94 -4.55 10.15 13.84
N GLY A 95 -3.83 11.06 13.21
CA GLY A 95 -4.40 12.08 12.34
C GLY A 95 -5.08 11.48 11.11
N PHE A 96 -4.41 10.52 10.46
CA PHE A 96 -4.92 9.84 9.27
C PHE A 96 -6.24 9.10 9.54
N SER A 97 -6.34 8.37 10.65
CA SER A 97 -7.57 7.69 11.03
C SER A 97 -8.68 8.64 11.48
N ALA A 98 -8.35 9.82 12.06
CA ALA A 98 -9.34 10.85 12.32
C ALA A 98 -9.94 11.38 11.01
N MET A 99 -9.10 11.56 9.99
CA MET A 99 -9.52 12.00 8.66
C MET A 99 -10.43 10.99 7.93
N THR A 100 -10.21 9.67 8.10
CA THR A 100 -11.05 8.62 7.47
C THR A 100 -12.51 8.62 7.94
N ARG A 101 -12.84 9.30 9.04
CA ARG A 101 -14.24 9.50 9.46
C ARG A 101 -14.98 10.47 8.53
N HIS A 102 -14.24 11.40 7.91
CA HIS A 102 -14.77 12.46 7.06
C HIS A 102 -14.57 12.18 5.57
N VAL A 103 -13.52 11.43 5.23
CA VAL A 103 -13.14 11.12 3.85
C VAL A 103 -13.22 9.62 3.61
N LYS A 104 -14.23 9.20 2.86
CA LYS A 104 -14.48 7.81 2.44
C LYS A 104 -14.28 7.70 0.93
N ASN A 105 -13.03 7.68 0.51
CA ASN A 105 -12.65 7.64 -0.90
C ASN A 105 -11.41 6.76 -1.07
N ALA A 106 -11.46 5.79 -1.98
CA ALA A 106 -10.37 4.86 -2.26
C ALA A 106 -9.10 5.54 -2.84
N GLY A 107 -9.15 6.85 -3.10
CA GLY A 107 -7.97 7.66 -3.45
C GLY A 107 -7.04 7.96 -2.28
N ALA A 108 -7.33 7.52 -1.04
CA ALA A 108 -6.49 7.66 0.16
C ALA A 108 -5.80 9.04 0.27
N PHE A 109 -4.48 9.12 0.04
CA PHE A 109 -3.72 10.37 0.10
C PHE A 109 -4.30 11.49 -0.75
N TYR A 110 -4.66 11.17 -2.00
CA TYR A 110 -5.28 12.11 -2.91
C TYR A 110 -6.50 12.78 -2.29
N ALA A 111 -7.42 11.99 -1.76
CA ALA A 111 -8.66 12.50 -1.20
C ALA A 111 -8.41 13.35 0.08
N VAL A 112 -7.51 12.90 0.95
CA VAL A 112 -7.11 13.61 2.18
C VAL A 112 -6.45 14.95 1.83
N ILE A 113 -5.47 14.93 0.91
CA ILE A 113 -4.74 16.14 0.51
C ILE A 113 -5.66 17.12 -0.22
N THR A 114 -6.55 16.62 -1.08
CA THR A 114 -7.55 17.45 -1.78
C THR A 114 -8.45 18.21 -0.79
N ARG A 115 -8.92 17.54 0.25
CA ARG A 115 -9.78 18.14 1.27
C ARG A 115 -9.05 19.12 2.18
N GLY A 116 -7.76 18.89 2.46
CA GLY A 116 -6.95 19.75 3.34
C GLY A 116 -6.34 20.95 2.62
N LEU A 117 -5.70 20.72 1.48
CA LEU A 117 -4.84 21.69 0.78
C LEU A 117 -5.37 22.17 -0.57
N GLY A 118 -6.48 21.59 -1.04
CA GLY A 118 -7.11 21.97 -2.30
C GLY A 118 -6.91 20.96 -3.43
N ARG A 119 -7.72 21.13 -4.48
CA ARG A 119 -7.86 20.15 -5.57
C ARG A 119 -6.63 20.03 -6.44
N GLU A 120 -5.97 21.14 -6.70
CA GLU A 120 -4.75 21.19 -7.52
C GLU A 120 -3.60 20.44 -6.81
N VAL A 121 -3.38 20.71 -5.52
CA VAL A 121 -2.35 20.00 -4.71
C VAL A 121 -2.70 18.52 -4.59
N GLY A 122 -3.97 18.20 -4.38
CA GLY A 122 -4.46 16.83 -4.34
C GLY A 122 -4.20 16.07 -5.64
N ALA A 123 -4.45 16.70 -6.79
CA ALA A 123 -4.18 16.07 -8.09
C ALA A 123 -2.68 15.85 -8.34
N GLY A 124 -1.82 16.78 -7.90
CA GLY A 124 -0.37 16.57 -7.89
C GLY A 124 0.04 15.37 -7.03
N ALA A 125 -0.51 15.29 -5.82
CA ALA A 125 -0.30 14.15 -4.92
C ALA A 125 -0.82 12.83 -5.50
N ALA A 126 -1.95 12.85 -6.22
CA ALA A 126 -2.49 11.68 -6.89
C ALA A 126 -1.54 11.10 -7.95
N MET A 127 -0.96 11.96 -8.77
CA MET A 127 -0.01 11.52 -9.81
C MET A 127 1.31 11.05 -9.21
N LEU A 128 1.80 11.70 -8.15
CA LEU A 128 2.97 11.22 -7.42
C LEU A 128 2.70 9.83 -6.79
N ALA A 129 1.54 9.63 -6.16
CA ALA A 129 1.16 8.33 -5.60
C ALA A 129 1.10 7.24 -6.67
N MET A 130 0.48 7.55 -7.82
CA MET A 130 0.39 6.64 -8.95
C MET A 130 1.78 6.22 -9.43
N ILE A 131 2.70 7.17 -9.65
CA ILE A 131 4.07 6.87 -10.07
C ILE A 131 4.82 6.08 -9.00
N ALA A 132 4.72 6.47 -7.73
CA ALA A 132 5.40 5.81 -6.62
C ALA A 132 4.97 4.33 -6.47
N TYR A 133 3.68 4.03 -6.43
CA TYR A 133 3.20 2.64 -6.32
C TYR A 133 3.52 1.81 -7.57
N ASN A 134 3.48 2.42 -8.77
CA ASN A 134 3.90 1.75 -9.99
C ASN A 134 5.38 1.42 -9.98
N ALA A 135 6.23 2.35 -9.55
CA ALA A 135 7.67 2.15 -9.44
C ALA A 135 7.99 1.01 -8.46
N LEU A 136 7.33 0.97 -7.29
CA LEU A 136 7.43 -0.13 -6.33
C LEU A 136 7.00 -1.47 -6.92
N GLN A 137 5.88 -1.53 -7.61
CA GLN A 137 5.40 -2.76 -8.21
C GLN A 137 6.35 -3.26 -9.31
N ILE A 138 6.78 -2.38 -10.20
CA ILE A 138 7.66 -2.74 -11.32
C ILE A 138 9.03 -3.17 -10.81
N SER A 139 9.57 -2.50 -9.78
CA SER A 139 10.82 -2.90 -9.14
C SER A 139 10.71 -4.29 -8.49
N THR A 140 9.57 -4.59 -7.88
CA THR A 140 9.31 -5.90 -7.28
C THR A 140 9.21 -7.02 -8.33
N TYR A 141 8.74 -6.75 -9.57
CA TYR A 141 8.81 -7.72 -10.67
C TYR A 141 10.26 -8.05 -11.03
N GLY A 142 11.16 -7.06 -10.99
CA GLY A 142 12.60 -7.29 -11.19
C GLY A 142 13.19 -8.24 -10.14
N ALA A 143 12.95 -7.94 -8.86
CA ALA A 143 13.40 -8.78 -7.75
C ALA A 143 12.82 -10.20 -7.82
N PHE A 144 11.51 -10.33 -8.04
CA PHE A 144 10.86 -11.63 -8.18
C PHE A 144 11.47 -12.44 -9.33
N GLY A 145 11.69 -11.79 -10.49
CA GLY A 145 12.27 -12.44 -11.66
C GLY A 145 13.66 -13.00 -11.39
N VAL A 146 14.53 -12.22 -10.73
CA VAL A 146 15.90 -12.66 -10.36
C VAL A 146 15.85 -13.82 -9.38
N PHE A 147 15.11 -13.68 -8.28
CA PHE A 147 15.01 -14.75 -7.27
C PHE A 147 14.40 -16.02 -7.83
N ALA A 148 13.39 -15.92 -8.69
CA ALA A 148 12.78 -17.08 -9.34
C ALA A 148 13.74 -17.78 -10.33
N ALA A 149 14.52 -17.00 -11.10
CA ALA A 149 15.50 -17.53 -12.02
C ALA A 149 16.63 -18.28 -11.28
N GLU A 150 17.15 -17.72 -10.21
CA GLU A 150 18.18 -18.33 -9.36
C GLU A 150 17.64 -19.64 -8.73
N MET A 151 16.44 -19.61 -8.18
CA MET A 151 15.81 -20.78 -7.58
C MET A 151 15.53 -21.88 -8.62
N SER A 152 15.08 -21.51 -9.82
CA SER A 152 14.86 -22.46 -10.94
C SER A 152 16.16 -23.12 -11.39
N ALA A 153 17.24 -22.35 -11.54
CA ALA A 153 18.55 -22.88 -11.91
C ALA A 153 19.08 -23.85 -10.85
N ARG A 154 18.89 -23.52 -9.55
CA ARG A 154 19.38 -24.32 -8.43
C ARG A 154 18.58 -25.60 -8.20
N LEU A 155 17.23 -25.54 -8.21
CA LEU A 155 16.37 -26.67 -7.83
C LEU A 155 15.93 -27.51 -9.02
N LEU A 156 15.68 -26.87 -10.15
CA LEU A 156 15.13 -27.53 -11.34
C LEU A 156 16.19 -27.75 -12.44
N HIS A 157 17.40 -27.20 -12.26
CA HIS A 157 18.48 -27.18 -13.27
C HIS A 157 18.04 -26.53 -14.59
N VAL A 158 17.06 -25.59 -14.54
CA VAL A 158 16.53 -24.87 -15.67
C VAL A 158 16.95 -23.40 -15.60
N SER A 159 17.80 -22.99 -16.53
CA SER A 159 18.29 -21.62 -16.64
C SER A 159 17.44 -20.84 -17.64
N LEU A 160 16.46 -20.09 -17.15
CA LEU A 160 15.68 -19.14 -17.93
C LEU A 160 16.02 -17.70 -17.54
N PRO A 161 15.90 -16.73 -18.46
CA PRO A 161 16.18 -15.34 -18.13
C PRO A 161 15.14 -14.81 -17.13
N TRP A 162 15.58 -13.90 -16.24
CA TRP A 162 14.76 -13.35 -15.14
C TRP A 162 13.40 -12.77 -15.61
N TRP A 163 13.38 -12.14 -16.78
CA TRP A 163 12.17 -11.52 -17.32
C TRP A 163 11.06 -12.55 -17.64
N SER A 164 11.41 -13.79 -17.95
CA SER A 164 10.40 -14.85 -18.20
C SER A 164 9.58 -15.14 -16.94
N PHE A 165 10.23 -15.20 -15.78
CA PHE A 165 9.57 -15.34 -14.47
C PHE A 165 8.80 -14.09 -14.09
N ALA A 166 9.33 -12.90 -14.36
CA ALA A 166 8.62 -11.64 -14.12
C ALA A 166 7.33 -11.55 -14.95
N VAL A 167 7.35 -11.96 -16.22
CA VAL A 167 6.16 -12.02 -17.08
C VAL A 167 5.17 -13.09 -16.59
N ALA A 168 5.63 -14.27 -16.18
CA ALA A 168 4.77 -15.29 -15.59
C ALA A 168 4.06 -14.77 -14.31
N ALA A 169 4.80 -14.10 -13.43
CA ALA A 169 4.23 -13.45 -12.26
C ALA A 169 3.20 -12.35 -12.62
N LEU A 170 3.50 -11.54 -13.65
CA LEU A 170 2.59 -10.49 -14.13
C LEU A 170 1.26 -11.07 -14.62
N ILE A 171 1.29 -12.19 -15.39
CA ILE A 171 0.09 -12.88 -15.84
C ILE A 171 -0.70 -13.42 -14.63
N ALA A 172 -0.03 -14.07 -13.67
CA ALA A 172 -0.67 -14.61 -12.47
C ALA A 172 -1.29 -13.49 -11.62
N VAL A 173 -0.56 -12.39 -11.38
CA VAL A 173 -1.04 -11.22 -10.62
C VAL A 173 -2.25 -10.58 -11.32
N GLY A 174 -2.20 -10.42 -12.64
CA GLY A 174 -3.32 -9.91 -13.44
C GLY A 174 -4.57 -10.81 -13.32
N TYR A 175 -4.39 -12.12 -13.36
CA TYR A 175 -5.47 -13.09 -13.17
C TYR A 175 -6.10 -12.99 -11.78
N PHE A 176 -5.30 -13.00 -10.69
CA PHE A 176 -5.82 -12.85 -9.33
C PHE A 176 -6.47 -11.48 -9.09
N GLY A 177 -5.92 -10.41 -9.66
CA GLY A 177 -6.52 -9.08 -9.63
C GLY A 177 -7.90 -9.03 -10.30
N TYR A 178 -8.06 -9.73 -11.43
CA TYR A 178 -9.35 -9.86 -12.12
C TYR A 178 -10.38 -10.70 -11.32
N ARG A 179 -9.94 -11.75 -10.62
CA ARG A 179 -10.80 -12.62 -9.78
C ARG A 179 -11.37 -11.89 -8.56
N GLY A 180 -10.90 -10.67 -8.28
CA GLY A 180 -11.42 -9.80 -7.26
C GLY A 180 -10.67 -9.86 -5.93
N ILE A 181 -11.02 -8.91 -5.05
CA ILE A 181 -10.26 -8.65 -3.81
C ILE A 181 -10.36 -9.80 -2.80
N GLU A 182 -11.48 -10.52 -2.73
CA GLU A 182 -11.67 -11.62 -1.78
C GLU A 182 -10.72 -12.79 -2.07
N THR A 183 -10.55 -13.13 -3.36
CA THR A 183 -9.61 -14.18 -3.78
C THR A 183 -8.18 -13.79 -3.50
N SER A 184 -7.82 -12.53 -3.86
CA SER A 184 -6.49 -11.97 -3.58
C SER A 184 -6.20 -11.97 -2.08
N ALA A 185 -7.11 -11.49 -1.25
CA ALA A 185 -6.94 -11.42 0.21
C ALA A 185 -6.74 -12.81 0.85
N ARG A 186 -7.39 -13.85 0.33
CA ARG A 186 -7.21 -15.22 0.83
C ARG A 186 -5.81 -15.75 0.53
N VAL A 187 -5.31 -15.56 -0.70
CA VAL A 187 -3.94 -15.93 -1.08
C VAL A 187 -2.93 -15.21 -0.20
N LEU A 188 -3.08 -13.89 -0.07
CA LEU A 188 -2.21 -13.06 0.75
C LEU A 188 -2.17 -13.49 2.22
N MET A 189 -3.32 -13.86 2.79
CA MET A 189 -3.41 -14.33 4.16
C MET A 189 -2.63 -15.62 4.41
N VAL A 190 -2.71 -16.59 3.49
CA VAL A 190 -1.99 -17.87 3.60
C VAL A 190 -0.48 -17.63 3.54
N VAL A 191 -0.02 -16.88 2.54
CA VAL A 191 1.41 -16.60 2.36
C VAL A 191 1.97 -15.83 3.56
N LEU A 192 1.31 -14.75 3.98
CA LEU A 192 1.74 -13.95 5.15
C LEU A 192 1.82 -14.78 6.42
N THR A 193 0.85 -15.67 6.66
CA THR A 193 0.87 -16.53 7.85
C THR A 193 2.11 -17.43 7.83
N ALA A 194 2.42 -18.04 6.70
CA ALA A 194 3.60 -18.89 6.55
C ALA A 194 4.91 -18.09 6.74
N GLU A 195 4.98 -16.86 6.22
CA GLU A 195 6.12 -15.97 6.41
C GLU A 195 6.37 -15.63 7.90
N ILE A 196 5.31 -15.27 8.61
CA ILE A 196 5.42 -14.97 10.05
C ILE A 196 5.87 -16.21 10.82
N LEU A 197 5.31 -17.37 10.52
CA LEU A 197 5.66 -18.62 11.20
C LEU A 197 7.11 -19.01 11.00
N ILE A 198 7.66 -18.88 9.78
CA ILE A 198 9.07 -19.23 9.54
C ILE A 198 10.03 -18.23 10.18
N LEU A 199 9.68 -16.94 10.24
CA LEU A 199 10.46 -15.94 10.98
C LEU A 199 10.42 -16.19 12.49
N LEU A 200 9.25 -16.55 13.05
CA LEU A 200 9.14 -16.92 14.47
C LEU A 200 9.90 -18.20 14.78
N LEU A 201 9.94 -19.15 13.85
CA LEU A 201 10.77 -20.37 13.99
C LEU A 201 12.26 -20.01 14.07
N LEU A 202 12.75 -19.15 13.16
CA LEU A 202 14.13 -18.65 13.22
C LEU A 202 14.41 -17.96 14.55
N CYS A 203 13.55 -17.02 14.96
CA CYS A 203 13.71 -16.29 16.22
C CYS A 203 13.74 -17.24 17.44
N GLY A 204 12.81 -18.19 17.50
CA GLY A 204 12.76 -19.22 18.54
C GLY A 204 14.06 -20.06 18.55
N SER A 205 14.53 -20.50 17.39
CA SER A 205 15.76 -21.27 17.27
C SER A 205 16.98 -20.52 17.79
N ILE A 206 17.11 -19.22 17.47
CA ILE A 206 18.19 -18.36 17.97
C ILE A 206 18.13 -18.24 19.51
N ILE A 207 16.94 -17.96 20.05
CA ILE A 207 16.75 -17.82 21.49
C ILE A 207 17.10 -19.12 22.24
N PHE A 208 16.61 -20.27 21.75
CA PHE A 208 16.89 -21.59 22.38
C PHE A 208 18.36 -21.97 22.35
N GLN A 209 19.11 -21.55 21.34
CA GLN A 209 20.55 -21.84 21.20
C GLN A 209 21.42 -20.76 21.86
N GLY A 210 20.83 -19.72 22.47
CA GLY A 210 21.54 -18.71 23.26
C GLY A 210 22.17 -17.56 22.46
N GLY A 211 22.04 -17.54 21.11
CA GLY A 211 22.60 -16.47 20.28
C GLY A 211 24.12 -16.29 20.46
N ALA A 212 24.61 -15.04 20.44
CA ALA A 212 26.01 -14.66 20.66
C ALA A 212 26.33 -14.24 22.11
N GLY A 213 25.36 -14.40 23.03
CA GLY A 213 25.55 -14.04 24.44
C GLY A 213 24.38 -13.24 25.02
N GLU A 214 24.69 -12.32 25.95
CA GLU A 214 23.67 -11.53 26.65
C GLU A 214 22.86 -10.62 25.71
N ALA A 215 21.60 -10.42 26.04
CA ALA A 215 20.69 -9.55 25.29
C ALA A 215 21.15 -8.07 25.36
N PRO A 216 21.47 -7.42 24.23
CA PRO A 216 22.09 -6.10 24.24
C PRO A 216 21.07 -4.97 24.42
N PHE A 217 20.35 -4.90 25.55
CA PHE A 217 19.31 -3.90 25.78
C PHE A 217 19.77 -2.44 25.68
N GLY A 218 21.07 -2.15 25.82
CA GLY A 218 21.64 -0.83 25.63
C GLY A 218 21.44 -0.24 24.23
N ILE A 219 21.14 -1.06 23.23
CA ILE A 219 20.87 -0.62 21.85
C ILE A 219 19.57 0.21 21.73
N PHE A 220 18.66 0.14 22.71
CA PHE A 220 17.46 0.95 22.75
C PHE A 220 17.69 2.35 23.33
N SER A 221 18.92 2.69 23.74
CA SER A 221 19.21 4.03 24.27
C SER A 221 19.07 5.09 23.18
N PRO A 222 18.51 6.28 23.49
CA PRO A 222 18.46 7.39 22.55
C PRO A 222 19.84 7.78 21.99
N ALA A 223 20.89 7.65 22.81
CA ALA A 223 22.26 7.92 22.41
C ALA A 223 22.78 6.97 21.33
N THR A 224 22.28 5.73 21.29
CA THR A 224 22.62 4.77 20.23
C THR A 224 21.78 5.02 18.98
N ILE A 225 20.48 5.30 19.14
CA ILE A 225 19.55 5.40 18.03
C ILE A 225 19.72 6.73 17.25
N LEU A 226 19.88 7.86 17.96
CA LEU A 226 19.85 9.21 17.37
C LEU A 226 21.24 9.71 16.96
N ARG A 227 22.18 8.83 16.63
CA ARG A 227 23.48 9.23 16.10
C ARG A 227 23.32 9.84 14.70
N PRO A 228 24.05 10.91 14.35
CA PRO A 228 23.96 11.53 13.03
C PRO A 228 24.21 10.55 11.88
N GLU A 229 25.13 9.59 12.04
CA GLU A 229 25.47 8.58 11.07
C GLU A 229 24.31 7.60 10.77
N ASN A 230 23.31 7.50 11.64
CA ASN A 230 22.13 6.65 11.47
C ASN A 230 21.04 7.27 10.58
N GLY A 231 21.22 8.46 10.03
CA GLY A 231 20.21 9.16 9.23
C GLY A 231 19.67 8.34 8.07
N GLY A 232 20.55 7.66 7.32
CA GLY A 232 20.16 6.78 6.21
C GLY A 232 19.33 5.57 6.65
N MET A 233 19.65 4.98 7.81
CA MET A 233 18.88 3.90 8.42
C MET A 233 17.42 4.31 8.66
N PHE A 234 17.17 5.51 9.20
CA PHE A 234 15.80 5.98 9.47
C PHE A 234 14.96 6.06 8.20
N ALA A 235 15.54 6.46 7.08
CA ALA A 235 14.85 6.48 5.80
C ALA A 235 14.36 5.10 5.39
N LEU A 236 15.25 4.11 5.48
CA LEU A 236 14.95 2.71 5.15
C LEU A 236 13.93 2.11 6.13
N VAL A 237 14.09 2.35 7.43
CA VAL A 237 13.17 1.84 8.47
C VAL A 237 11.77 2.45 8.34
N ILE A 238 11.65 3.76 8.08
CA ILE A 238 10.35 4.38 7.80
C ILE A 238 9.74 3.80 6.52
N GLY A 239 10.57 3.51 5.51
CA GLY A 239 10.14 2.82 4.29
C GLY A 239 9.48 1.46 4.55
N ALA A 240 9.90 0.74 5.59
CA ALA A 240 9.30 -0.52 5.97
C ALA A 240 7.82 -0.41 6.43
N PHE A 241 7.32 0.81 6.66
CA PHE A 241 5.91 1.06 6.96
C PHE A 241 5.06 1.28 5.70
N MET A 242 5.64 1.34 4.49
CA MET A 242 4.86 1.53 3.26
C MET A 242 3.82 0.42 3.09
N GLY A 243 2.59 0.85 2.83
CA GLY A 243 1.46 -0.07 2.62
C GLY A 243 0.39 0.00 3.70
N PHE A 244 0.70 0.44 4.96
CA PHE A 244 -0.32 0.54 6.00
C PHE A 244 -1.44 1.53 5.62
N GLU A 245 -1.13 2.55 4.85
CA GLU A 245 -2.07 3.54 4.34
C GLU A 245 -3.08 2.96 3.33
N SER A 246 -2.78 1.79 2.78
CA SER A 246 -3.72 1.08 1.89
C SER A 246 -5.02 0.68 2.60
N THR A 247 -5.04 0.68 3.94
CA THR A 247 -6.28 0.57 4.73
C THR A 247 -7.33 1.59 4.28
N ALA A 248 -6.92 2.82 3.92
CA ALA A 248 -7.83 3.84 3.39
C ALA A 248 -8.18 3.59 1.92
N ILE A 249 -7.29 3.01 1.11
CA ILE A 249 -7.56 2.64 -0.29
C ILE A 249 -8.70 1.62 -0.35
N PHE A 250 -8.72 0.66 0.57
CA PHE A 250 -9.76 -0.37 0.66
C PHE A 250 -10.98 0.07 1.48
N SER A 251 -11.09 1.34 1.89
CA SER A 251 -12.16 1.83 2.74
C SER A 251 -13.57 1.68 2.15
N GLU A 252 -13.73 1.74 0.82
CA GLU A 252 -15.00 1.53 0.12
C GLU A 252 -15.45 0.06 0.15
N GLU A 253 -14.51 -0.89 0.32
CA GLU A 253 -14.74 -2.34 0.32
C GLU A 253 -14.80 -2.92 1.75
N ALA A 254 -14.37 -2.17 2.78
CA ALA A 254 -14.29 -2.62 4.17
C ALA A 254 -15.66 -2.76 4.84
N ARG A 255 -15.92 -3.91 5.49
CA ARG A 255 -17.09 -4.11 6.35
C ARG A 255 -16.93 -3.31 7.65
N GLY A 256 -17.98 -2.59 8.05
CA GLY A 256 -17.94 -1.75 9.26
C GLY A 256 -17.31 -0.36 9.05
N GLY A 257 -16.94 -0.01 7.82
CA GLY A 257 -16.56 1.35 7.42
C GLY A 257 -15.32 1.89 8.17
N SER A 258 -15.35 3.18 8.54
CA SER A 258 -14.21 3.90 9.14
C SER A 258 -13.68 3.29 10.46
N SER A 259 -14.54 2.62 11.24
CA SER A 259 -14.13 1.93 12.47
C SER A 259 -13.17 0.77 12.18
N THR A 260 -13.48 -0.03 11.17
CA THR A 260 -12.64 -1.15 10.73
C THR A 260 -11.32 -0.66 10.14
N VAL A 261 -11.37 0.37 9.30
CA VAL A 261 -10.18 1.01 8.71
C VAL A 261 -9.25 1.52 9.82
N ARG A 262 -9.80 2.26 10.80
CA ARG A 262 -9.03 2.77 11.95
C ARG A 262 -8.33 1.65 12.72
N LYS A 263 -9.07 0.59 13.10
CA LYS A 263 -8.49 -0.55 13.82
C LYS A 263 -7.40 -1.23 13.00
N ALA A 264 -7.64 -1.47 11.71
CA ALA A 264 -6.67 -2.08 10.81
C ALA A 264 -5.40 -1.24 10.69
N THR A 265 -5.51 0.09 10.56
CA THR A 265 -4.38 1.01 10.50
C THR A 265 -3.49 0.89 11.75
N PHE A 266 -4.08 0.98 12.96
CA PHE A 266 -3.30 0.88 14.20
C PHE A 266 -2.70 -0.51 14.41
N ILE A 267 -3.44 -1.58 14.08
CA ILE A 267 -2.92 -2.96 14.17
C ILE A 267 -1.73 -3.11 13.23
N SER A 268 -1.82 -2.62 12.00
CA SER A 268 -0.73 -2.72 11.02
C SER A 268 0.51 -1.94 11.47
N VAL A 269 0.36 -0.68 11.88
CA VAL A 269 1.48 0.15 12.35
C VAL A 269 2.13 -0.48 13.60
N GLY A 270 1.32 -0.92 14.56
CA GLY A 270 1.81 -1.59 15.77
C GLY A 270 2.53 -2.90 15.47
N PHE A 271 1.97 -3.72 14.56
CA PHE A 271 2.62 -4.96 14.12
C PHE A 271 3.97 -4.68 13.48
N ILE A 272 4.05 -3.74 12.52
CA ILE A 272 5.30 -3.38 11.85
C ILE A 272 6.35 -2.96 12.88
N ALA A 273 5.99 -2.01 13.75
CA ALA A 273 6.91 -1.48 14.76
C ALA A 273 7.44 -2.57 15.70
N LEU A 274 6.56 -3.36 16.27
CA LEU A 274 6.92 -4.33 17.31
C LEU A 274 7.51 -5.61 16.73
N PHE A 275 6.93 -6.13 15.64
CA PHE A 275 7.39 -7.37 15.02
C PHE A 275 8.80 -7.20 14.45
N TYR A 276 9.03 -6.14 13.64
CA TYR A 276 10.37 -5.94 13.08
C TYR A 276 11.40 -5.50 14.12
N ALA A 277 11.00 -4.73 15.13
CA ALA A 277 11.91 -4.45 16.26
C ALA A 277 12.32 -5.75 16.98
N ALA A 278 11.37 -6.66 17.22
CA ALA A 278 11.67 -7.94 17.87
C ALA A 278 12.54 -8.85 17.00
N VAL A 279 12.19 -9.00 15.70
CA VAL A 279 12.97 -9.85 14.79
C VAL A 279 14.38 -9.30 14.60
N THR A 280 14.53 -7.99 14.37
CA THR A 280 15.85 -7.37 14.20
C THR A 280 16.67 -7.38 15.50
N PHE A 281 16.02 -7.28 16.66
CA PHE A 281 16.67 -7.45 17.96
C PHE A 281 17.27 -8.86 18.11
N ILE A 282 16.52 -9.90 17.74
CA ILE A 282 16.98 -11.27 17.79
C ILE A 282 18.11 -11.52 16.79
N ILE A 283 18.07 -10.87 15.61
CA ILE A 283 19.19 -10.89 14.66
C ILE A 283 20.45 -10.26 15.28
N VAL A 284 20.30 -9.11 15.97
CA VAL A 284 21.44 -8.52 16.72
C VAL A 284 21.94 -9.44 17.80
N MET A 285 21.08 -10.15 18.53
CA MET A 285 21.49 -11.17 19.51
C MET A 285 22.28 -12.31 18.87
N ALA A 286 21.94 -12.71 17.63
CA ALA A 286 22.61 -13.82 16.95
C ALA A 286 24.04 -13.48 16.49
N TYR A 287 24.30 -12.23 16.13
CA TYR A 287 25.61 -11.75 15.66
C TYR A 287 26.41 -11.07 16.77
N GLY A 288 25.77 -10.52 17.79
CA GLY A 288 26.34 -9.59 18.77
C GLY A 288 26.26 -8.14 18.29
N ALA A 289 26.04 -7.21 19.24
CA ALA A 289 25.85 -5.79 18.93
C ALA A 289 27.07 -5.16 18.23
N ASP A 290 28.28 -5.57 18.62
CA ASP A 290 29.54 -5.04 18.06
C ASP A 290 29.85 -5.60 16.66
N ASN A 291 29.29 -6.75 16.30
CA ASN A 291 29.64 -7.48 15.08
C ASN A 291 28.58 -7.37 13.97
N ILE A 292 27.32 -7.02 14.28
CA ILE A 292 26.22 -7.05 13.31
C ILE A 292 26.48 -6.14 12.10
N GLN A 293 27.04 -4.95 12.32
CA GLN A 293 27.31 -4.00 11.24
C GLN A 293 28.42 -4.49 10.32
N SER A 294 29.53 -5.00 10.88
CA SER A 294 30.62 -5.57 10.10
C SER A 294 30.19 -6.83 9.34
N ALA A 295 29.34 -7.67 9.94
CA ALA A 295 28.75 -8.83 9.26
C ALA A 295 27.86 -8.41 8.09
N ALA A 296 27.05 -7.35 8.25
CA ALA A 296 26.24 -6.79 7.18
C ALA A 296 27.07 -6.15 6.07
N GLN A 297 28.22 -5.56 6.40
CA GLN A 297 29.16 -5.02 5.42
C GLN A 297 29.88 -6.12 4.62
N ALA A 298 30.23 -7.23 5.28
CA ALA A 298 30.96 -8.33 4.67
C ALA A 298 30.09 -9.13 3.68
N ASP A 299 28.83 -9.42 4.04
CA ASP A 299 27.90 -10.19 3.19
C ASP A 299 26.44 -9.80 3.47
N PRO A 300 25.97 -8.68 2.92
CA PRO A 300 24.60 -8.24 3.15
C PRO A 300 23.55 -9.18 2.55
N VAL A 301 23.85 -9.84 1.43
CA VAL A 301 22.88 -10.70 0.73
C VAL A 301 22.58 -11.96 1.57
N ASN A 302 23.57 -12.55 2.19
CA ASN A 302 23.41 -13.79 2.93
C ASN A 302 23.28 -13.59 4.44
N LEU A 303 23.26 -12.35 4.95
CA LEU A 303 23.24 -12.07 6.39
C LEU A 303 22.18 -12.90 7.15
N VAL A 304 20.93 -12.85 6.72
CA VAL A 304 19.83 -13.58 7.37
C VAL A 304 19.76 -15.03 6.90
N ILE A 305 20.14 -15.32 5.67
CA ILE A 305 20.21 -16.70 5.14
C ILE A 305 21.22 -17.52 5.97
N ASN A 306 22.36 -16.95 6.31
CA ASN A 306 23.37 -17.58 7.17
C ASN A 306 22.83 -17.91 8.57
N LEU A 307 21.91 -17.09 9.12
CA LEU A 307 21.22 -17.41 10.37
C LEU A 307 20.30 -18.63 10.22
N PHE A 308 19.53 -18.72 9.12
CA PHE A 308 18.73 -19.91 8.85
C PHE A 308 19.61 -21.16 8.76
N GLN A 309 20.75 -21.09 8.06
CA GLN A 309 21.69 -22.21 7.92
C GLN A 309 22.32 -22.61 9.26
N ARG A 310 22.64 -21.62 10.11
CA ARG A 310 23.32 -21.84 11.40
C ARG A 310 22.36 -22.37 12.48
N TYR A 311 21.14 -21.84 12.56
CA TYR A 311 20.22 -22.09 13.66
C TYR A 311 19.07 -23.04 13.32
N THR A 312 18.91 -23.43 12.04
CA THR A 312 17.87 -24.35 11.61
C THR A 312 18.44 -25.52 10.80
N ASN A 313 17.61 -26.31 10.18
CA ASN A 313 18.00 -27.43 9.34
C ASN A 313 17.90 -27.08 7.83
N PRO A 314 18.54 -27.85 6.92
CA PRO A 314 18.52 -27.58 5.49
C PRO A 314 17.11 -27.53 4.87
N VAL A 315 16.17 -28.33 5.37
CA VAL A 315 14.78 -28.33 4.89
C VAL A 315 14.11 -26.98 5.20
N THR A 316 14.35 -26.42 6.39
CA THR A 316 13.81 -25.10 6.76
C THR A 316 14.39 -23.99 5.88
N VAL A 317 15.67 -24.08 5.51
CA VAL A 317 16.30 -23.14 4.57
C VAL A 317 15.61 -23.18 3.21
N GLU A 318 15.31 -24.37 2.68
CA GLU A 318 14.61 -24.50 1.40
C GLU A 318 13.16 -23.98 1.48
N ILE A 319 12.45 -24.25 2.58
CA ILE A 319 11.11 -23.71 2.80
C ILE A 319 11.18 -22.17 2.85
N MET A 320 12.18 -21.60 3.53
CA MET A 320 12.38 -20.14 3.58
C MET A 320 12.60 -19.57 2.18
N ASN A 321 13.42 -20.19 1.32
CA ASN A 321 13.65 -19.75 -0.04
C ASN A 321 12.37 -19.75 -0.89
N VAL A 322 11.55 -20.81 -0.78
CA VAL A 322 10.26 -20.89 -1.47
C VAL A 322 9.30 -19.82 -0.95
N LEU A 323 9.25 -19.60 0.38
CA LEU A 323 8.41 -18.57 0.98
C LEU A 323 8.89 -17.17 0.63
N LEU A 324 10.18 -16.93 0.46
CA LEU A 324 10.73 -15.64 0.01
C LEU A 324 10.17 -15.26 -1.37
N LEU A 325 10.11 -16.23 -2.28
CA LEU A 325 9.48 -16.03 -3.58
C LEU A 325 7.95 -15.79 -3.46
N GLY A 326 7.29 -16.54 -2.57
CA GLY A 326 5.88 -16.33 -2.23
C GLY A 326 5.62 -14.93 -1.64
N SER A 327 6.51 -14.45 -0.79
CA SER A 327 6.50 -13.11 -0.19
C SER A 327 6.57 -12.00 -1.26
N ALA A 328 7.52 -12.10 -2.18
CA ALA A 328 7.62 -11.16 -3.29
C ALA A 328 6.36 -11.20 -4.20
N PHE A 329 5.80 -12.39 -4.45
CA PHE A 329 4.54 -12.53 -5.19
C PHE A 329 3.35 -11.90 -4.45
N ALA A 330 3.28 -12.06 -3.14
CA ALA A 330 2.24 -11.43 -2.31
C ALA A 330 2.33 -9.90 -2.36
N ALA A 331 3.54 -9.33 -2.28
CA ALA A 331 3.75 -7.90 -2.46
C ALA A 331 3.31 -7.41 -3.84
N LEU A 332 3.66 -8.13 -4.91
CA LEU A 332 3.22 -7.82 -6.28
C LEU A 332 1.70 -7.78 -6.41
N LEU A 333 1.00 -8.78 -5.85
CA LEU A 333 -0.46 -8.84 -5.90
C LEU A 333 -1.11 -7.72 -5.09
N ALA A 334 -0.57 -7.40 -3.92
CA ALA A 334 -1.07 -6.31 -3.09
C ALA A 334 -0.86 -4.94 -3.77
N LEU A 335 0.34 -4.67 -4.30
CA LEU A 335 0.65 -3.44 -5.04
C LEU A 335 -0.20 -3.31 -6.30
N HIS A 336 -0.41 -4.40 -7.04
CA HIS A 336 -1.32 -4.40 -8.20
C HIS A 336 -2.74 -3.97 -7.81
N ASN A 337 -3.26 -4.50 -6.71
CA ASN A 337 -4.57 -4.13 -6.20
C ASN A 337 -4.63 -2.65 -5.77
N ILE A 338 -3.56 -2.10 -5.20
CA ILE A 338 -3.43 -0.68 -4.84
C ILE A 338 -3.44 0.19 -6.10
N CYS A 339 -2.55 -0.09 -7.06
CA CYS A 339 -2.44 0.65 -8.32
C CYS A 339 -3.78 0.67 -9.09
N ASN A 340 -4.45 -0.48 -9.17
CA ASN A 340 -5.73 -0.60 -9.86
C ASN A 340 -6.80 0.31 -9.27
N ARG A 341 -6.85 0.43 -7.94
CA ARG A 341 -7.82 1.30 -7.26
C ARG A 341 -7.49 2.76 -7.43
N TYR A 342 -6.21 3.11 -7.40
CA TYR A 342 -5.78 4.47 -7.73
C TYR A 342 -6.19 4.87 -9.15
N LEU A 343 -5.84 4.06 -10.15
CA LEU A 343 -6.23 4.29 -11.55
C LEU A 343 -7.75 4.38 -11.72
N PHE A 344 -8.49 3.49 -11.05
CA PHE A 344 -9.96 3.49 -11.06
C PHE A 344 -10.52 4.80 -10.50
N VAL A 345 -10.05 5.26 -9.35
CA VAL A 345 -10.53 6.51 -8.72
C VAL A 345 -10.20 7.72 -9.59
N LEU A 346 -8.97 7.82 -10.10
CA LEU A 346 -8.57 8.93 -10.95
C LEU A 346 -9.35 8.97 -12.27
N GLY A 347 -9.68 7.79 -12.82
CA GLY A 347 -10.58 7.66 -13.98
C GLY A 347 -12.02 8.05 -13.65
N ARG A 348 -12.54 7.62 -12.49
CA ARG A 348 -13.90 7.95 -12.01
C ARG A 348 -14.08 9.45 -11.80
N GLU A 349 -13.08 10.12 -11.28
CA GLU A 349 -13.10 11.54 -10.98
C GLU A 349 -12.70 12.43 -12.17
N GLY A 350 -12.26 11.83 -13.28
CA GLY A 350 -11.98 12.54 -14.54
C GLY A 350 -10.59 13.16 -14.65
N LEU A 351 -9.68 12.90 -13.70
CA LEU A 351 -8.25 13.27 -13.81
C LEU A 351 -7.52 12.40 -14.85
N LEU A 352 -7.98 11.16 -15.05
CA LEU A 352 -7.55 10.24 -16.08
C LEU A 352 -8.73 9.83 -16.97
N PRO A 353 -8.51 9.16 -18.11
CA PRO A 353 -9.59 8.71 -19.00
C PRO A 353 -10.64 7.88 -18.26
N ARG A 354 -11.92 8.25 -18.42
CA ARG A 354 -13.08 7.62 -17.74
C ARG A 354 -13.19 6.12 -17.96
N GLY A 355 -12.59 5.58 -19.03
CA GLY A 355 -12.53 4.14 -19.30
C GLY A 355 -11.89 3.33 -18.17
N LEU A 356 -10.95 3.91 -17.42
CA LEU A 356 -10.28 3.28 -16.27
C LEU A 356 -11.24 2.97 -15.11
N ALA A 357 -12.38 3.66 -15.04
CA ALA A 357 -13.40 3.45 -14.00
C ALA A 357 -14.37 2.29 -14.32
N ARG A 358 -14.07 1.45 -15.31
CA ARG A 358 -14.89 0.27 -15.62
C ARG A 358 -14.55 -0.90 -14.72
N THR A 359 -15.59 -1.51 -14.13
CA THR A 359 -15.49 -2.72 -13.30
C THR A 359 -16.08 -3.92 -14.02
N SER A 360 -15.67 -5.14 -13.64
CA SER A 360 -16.30 -6.37 -14.13
C SER A 360 -17.70 -6.53 -13.53
N GLY A 361 -18.61 -7.21 -14.27
CA GLY A 361 -19.99 -7.42 -13.82
C GLY A 361 -20.09 -8.32 -12.58
N GLU A 362 -19.29 -9.37 -12.51
CA GLU A 362 -19.35 -10.37 -11.45
C GLU A 362 -18.54 -9.97 -10.22
N THR A 363 -17.24 -9.70 -10.39
CA THR A 363 -16.31 -9.47 -9.28
C THR A 363 -16.23 -8.01 -8.85
N ARG A 364 -16.78 -7.09 -9.66
CA ARG A 364 -16.63 -5.64 -9.52
C ARG A 364 -15.17 -5.18 -9.41
N ALA A 365 -14.23 -6.00 -9.89
CA ALA A 365 -12.83 -5.63 -9.97
C ALA A 365 -12.61 -4.57 -11.06
N PRO A 366 -11.72 -3.60 -10.88
CA PRO A 366 -11.41 -2.55 -11.86
C PRO A 366 -10.51 -3.12 -12.98
N TRP A 367 -11.06 -3.97 -13.85
CA TRP A 367 -10.31 -4.76 -14.81
C TRP A 367 -9.58 -3.94 -15.86
N VAL A 368 -10.17 -2.80 -16.31
CA VAL A 368 -9.50 -1.92 -17.29
C VAL A 368 -8.25 -1.28 -16.68
N ALA A 369 -8.37 -0.81 -15.42
CA ALA A 369 -7.24 -0.29 -14.68
C ALA A 369 -6.14 -1.36 -14.51
N GLY A 370 -6.53 -2.60 -14.16
CA GLY A 370 -5.62 -3.74 -14.05
C GLY A 370 -4.90 -4.09 -15.35
N THR A 371 -5.61 -4.05 -16.48
CA THR A 371 -5.02 -4.28 -17.81
C THR A 371 -4.01 -3.18 -18.16
N VAL A 372 -4.37 -1.91 -17.94
CA VAL A 372 -3.46 -0.77 -18.19
C VAL A 372 -2.22 -0.86 -17.31
N GLN A 373 -2.38 -1.23 -16.04
CA GLN A 373 -1.30 -1.47 -15.10
C GLN A 373 -0.35 -2.57 -15.58
N SER A 374 -0.91 -3.69 -16.04
CA SER A 374 -0.12 -4.82 -16.55
C SER A 374 0.62 -4.46 -17.85
N LEU A 375 -0.01 -3.70 -18.75
CA LEU A 375 0.62 -3.19 -19.98
C LEU A 375 1.76 -2.21 -19.67
N LEU A 376 1.60 -1.35 -18.67
CA LEU A 376 2.66 -0.46 -18.23
C LEU A 376 3.85 -1.26 -17.70
N ALA A 377 3.59 -2.23 -16.82
CA ALA A 377 4.64 -3.06 -16.23
C ALA A 377 5.41 -3.86 -17.29
N ILE A 378 4.73 -4.51 -18.23
CA ILE A 378 5.41 -5.28 -19.29
C ILE A 378 6.21 -4.37 -20.23
N THR A 379 5.72 -3.15 -20.49
CA THR A 379 6.44 -2.17 -21.31
C THR A 379 7.75 -1.75 -20.64
N VAL A 380 7.73 -1.46 -19.34
CA VAL A 380 8.94 -1.10 -18.60
C VAL A 380 9.90 -2.28 -18.48
N ILE A 381 9.41 -3.48 -18.21
CA ILE A 381 10.24 -4.70 -18.18
C ILE A 381 10.92 -4.92 -19.54
N ALA A 382 10.17 -4.79 -20.65
CA ALA A 382 10.72 -4.93 -21.99
C ALA A 382 11.78 -3.86 -22.27
N MET A 383 11.56 -2.61 -21.85
CA MET A 383 12.53 -1.53 -22.01
C MET A 383 13.81 -1.79 -21.21
N VAL A 384 13.70 -2.28 -19.98
CA VAL A 384 14.84 -2.65 -19.13
C VAL A 384 15.67 -3.76 -19.80
N VAL A 385 15.01 -4.78 -20.36
CA VAL A 385 15.68 -5.88 -21.09
C VAL A 385 16.37 -5.37 -22.34
N LEU A 386 15.71 -4.53 -23.13
CA LEU A 386 16.26 -3.96 -24.38
C LEU A 386 17.47 -3.04 -24.15
N LEU A 387 17.43 -2.28 -23.04
CA LEU A 387 18.53 -1.38 -22.65
C LEU A 387 19.66 -2.07 -21.92
N GLY A 388 19.53 -3.36 -21.60
CA GLY A 388 20.53 -4.12 -20.84
C GLY A 388 20.70 -3.62 -19.40
N VAL A 389 19.70 -2.98 -18.81
CA VAL A 389 19.75 -2.51 -17.42
C VAL A 389 19.67 -3.71 -16.49
N ASP A 390 20.54 -3.72 -15.49
CA ASP A 390 20.53 -4.78 -14.46
C ASP A 390 19.19 -4.80 -13.70
N PRO A 391 18.51 -5.95 -13.59
CA PRO A 391 17.21 -6.04 -12.94
C PRO A 391 17.26 -5.81 -11.43
N TYR A 392 18.39 -6.09 -10.78
CA TYR A 392 18.57 -5.93 -9.34
C TYR A 392 19.13 -4.53 -9.00
N LEU A 393 20.32 -4.19 -9.51
CA LEU A 393 20.98 -2.91 -9.20
C LEU A 393 20.27 -1.71 -9.89
N GLY A 394 19.70 -1.91 -11.06
CA GLY A 394 18.98 -0.87 -11.79
C GLY A 394 17.49 -0.86 -11.42
N LEU A 395 16.73 -1.84 -11.93
CA LEU A 395 15.28 -1.79 -11.85
C LEU A 395 14.77 -1.83 -10.39
N LEU A 396 15.31 -2.73 -9.55
CA LEU A 396 14.87 -2.86 -8.16
C LEU A 396 15.25 -1.63 -7.33
N LEU A 397 16.52 -1.24 -7.31
CA LEU A 397 16.97 -0.15 -6.43
C LEU A 397 16.38 1.20 -6.87
N TRP A 398 16.42 1.52 -8.17
CA TRP A 398 15.91 2.82 -8.67
C TRP A 398 14.40 2.94 -8.53
N GLY A 399 13.67 1.87 -8.87
CA GLY A 399 12.21 1.85 -8.73
C GLY A 399 11.77 1.92 -7.27
N SER A 400 12.46 1.20 -6.38
CA SER A 400 12.20 1.25 -4.94
C SER A 400 12.53 2.62 -4.34
N ALA A 401 13.62 3.25 -4.75
CA ALA A 401 13.98 4.60 -4.30
C ALA A 401 12.94 5.64 -4.73
N LEU A 402 12.50 5.62 -6.00
CA LEU A 402 11.45 6.51 -6.49
C LEU A 402 10.15 6.31 -5.71
N GLY A 403 9.76 5.06 -5.48
CA GLY A 403 8.57 4.71 -4.73
C GLY A 403 8.64 5.17 -3.28
N LEU A 404 9.73 4.84 -2.58
CA LEU A 404 9.96 5.20 -1.18
C LEU A 404 9.91 6.72 -0.97
N VAL A 405 10.72 7.47 -1.74
CA VAL A 405 10.75 8.94 -1.64
C VAL A 405 9.36 9.52 -1.93
N GLY A 406 8.69 9.05 -2.99
CA GLY A 406 7.35 9.50 -3.34
C GLY A 406 6.34 9.30 -2.19
N ILE A 407 6.34 8.13 -1.56
CA ILE A 407 5.42 7.83 -0.45
C ILE A 407 5.75 8.65 0.81
N ILE A 408 7.03 8.82 1.18
CA ILE A 408 7.40 9.63 2.35
C ILE A 408 7.01 11.10 2.13
N VAL A 409 7.20 11.63 0.93
CA VAL A 409 6.72 12.98 0.57
C VAL A 409 5.20 13.08 0.71
N LEU A 410 4.46 12.07 0.24
CA LEU A 410 3.00 12.02 0.38
C LEU A 410 2.55 11.99 1.84
N TRP A 411 3.18 11.19 2.70
CA TRP A 411 2.89 11.19 4.14
C TRP A 411 3.17 12.55 4.78
N THR A 412 4.28 13.19 4.39
CA THR A 412 4.66 14.53 4.89
C THR A 412 3.59 15.57 4.51
N VAL A 413 3.20 15.64 3.25
CA VAL A 413 2.15 16.56 2.76
C VAL A 413 0.79 16.22 3.37
N CYS A 414 0.48 14.93 3.51
CA CYS A 414 -0.75 14.44 4.11
C CYS A 414 -0.86 14.87 5.58
N SER A 415 0.24 14.87 6.35
CA SER A 415 0.25 15.34 7.74
C SER A 415 -0.19 16.81 7.85
N VAL A 416 0.29 17.68 6.96
CA VAL A 416 -0.16 19.07 6.87
C VAL A 416 -1.62 19.16 6.47
N ALA A 417 -2.04 18.40 5.45
CA ALA A 417 -3.42 18.39 4.97
C ALA A 417 -4.41 18.00 6.08
N ILE A 418 -4.07 16.99 6.88
CA ILE A 418 -4.86 16.53 8.03
C ILE A 418 -5.05 17.66 9.04
N SER A 419 -3.96 18.32 9.46
CA SER A 419 -4.04 19.44 10.43
C SER A 419 -4.91 20.57 9.91
N VAL A 420 -4.71 20.98 8.65
CA VAL A 420 -5.47 22.08 8.04
C VAL A 420 -6.96 21.72 7.91
N PHE A 421 -7.29 20.49 7.51
CA PHE A 421 -8.68 20.05 7.39
C PHE A 421 -9.37 19.97 8.75
N LEU A 422 -8.77 19.27 9.72
CA LEU A 422 -9.38 19.06 11.03
C LEU A 422 -9.54 20.38 11.80
N ALA A 423 -8.60 21.33 11.66
CA ALA A 423 -8.71 22.65 12.27
C ALA A 423 -9.90 23.48 11.74
N ARG A 424 -10.35 23.21 10.50
CA ARG A 424 -11.51 23.90 9.89
C ARG A 424 -12.85 23.26 10.24
N GLN A 425 -12.87 22.06 10.85
CA GLN A 425 -14.11 21.37 11.18
C GLN A 425 -14.77 21.99 12.43
N PRO A 426 -16.05 22.37 12.39
CA PRO A 426 -16.78 22.83 13.56
C PRO A 426 -16.82 21.72 14.61
N GLY A 427 -16.35 22.02 15.83
CA GLY A 427 -16.31 21.05 16.94
C GLY A 427 -15.12 20.11 16.93
N ALA A 428 -13.99 20.45 16.28
CA ALA A 428 -12.72 19.77 16.43
C ALA A 428 -12.34 19.70 17.93
N LYS A 429 -12.50 18.48 18.51
CA LYS A 429 -12.52 18.35 19.98
C LYS A 429 -11.15 18.04 20.57
N SER A 430 -10.21 17.55 19.78
CA SER A 430 -8.91 17.13 20.30
C SER A 430 -7.77 17.84 19.59
N THR A 431 -7.09 18.72 20.31
CA THR A 431 -5.83 19.37 19.85
C THR A 431 -4.79 18.30 19.51
N PHE A 432 -4.83 17.16 20.20
CA PHE A 432 -3.92 16.04 19.94
C PHE A 432 -4.13 15.45 18.54
N GLU A 433 -5.38 15.11 18.15
CA GLU A 433 -5.68 14.54 16.82
C GLU A 433 -5.51 15.58 15.70
N THR A 434 -5.70 16.88 16.01
CA THR A 434 -5.74 17.94 15.01
C THR A 434 -4.36 18.53 14.73
N LEU A 435 -3.54 18.73 15.77
CA LEU A 435 -2.30 19.50 15.65
C LEU A 435 -1.07 18.72 16.13
N ILE A 436 -1.12 18.13 17.34
CA ILE A 436 0.07 17.54 17.97
C ILE A 436 0.52 16.30 17.19
N ALA A 437 -0.37 15.33 16.98
CA ALA A 437 -0.01 14.09 16.35
C ALA A 437 0.40 14.28 14.87
N PRO A 438 -0.37 14.98 14.00
CA PRO A 438 0.09 15.28 12.65
C PRO A 438 1.33 16.17 12.60
N GLY A 439 1.51 17.09 13.57
CA GLY A 439 2.68 17.96 13.67
C GLY A 439 3.96 17.18 13.96
N VAL A 440 3.93 16.27 14.94
CA VAL A 440 5.06 15.37 15.25
C VAL A 440 5.38 14.48 14.04
N ALA A 441 4.36 13.90 13.39
CA ALA A 441 4.53 13.12 12.19
C ALA A 441 5.17 13.94 11.06
N PHE A 442 4.70 15.16 10.83
CA PHE A 442 5.27 16.08 9.83
C PHE A 442 6.76 16.34 10.08
N LEU A 443 7.13 16.69 11.32
CA LEU A 443 8.54 16.98 11.65
C LEU A 443 9.42 15.75 11.42
N GLY A 444 9.00 14.58 11.91
CA GLY A 444 9.77 13.34 11.71
C GLY A 444 9.91 12.97 10.24
N LEU A 445 8.81 12.97 9.48
CA LEU A 445 8.81 12.62 8.06
C LEU A 445 9.55 13.66 7.20
N ALA A 446 9.38 14.96 7.48
CA ALA A 446 10.12 16.03 6.77
C ALA A 446 11.63 15.90 6.98
N THR A 447 12.06 15.57 8.20
CA THR A 447 13.48 15.28 8.48
C THR A 447 13.98 14.14 7.61
N VAL A 448 13.22 13.04 7.50
CA VAL A 448 13.59 11.90 6.65
C VAL A 448 13.63 12.29 5.17
N VAL A 449 12.67 13.07 4.68
CA VAL A 449 12.69 13.58 3.29
C VAL A 449 13.98 14.37 3.03
N VAL A 450 14.36 15.26 3.94
CA VAL A 450 15.60 16.06 3.80
C VAL A 450 16.84 15.15 3.77
N VAL A 451 16.94 14.21 4.70
CA VAL A 451 18.07 13.27 4.76
C VAL A 451 18.17 12.44 3.47
N VAL A 452 17.07 11.88 2.98
CA VAL A 452 17.06 11.06 1.76
C VAL A 452 17.41 11.88 0.52
N LEU A 453 16.85 13.08 0.39
CA LEU A 453 17.13 13.94 -0.76
C LEU A 453 18.54 14.54 -0.74
N SER A 454 19.17 14.66 0.44
CA SER A 454 20.57 15.11 0.55
C SER A 454 21.57 14.06 0.07
N ASP A 455 21.23 12.77 0.21
CA ASP A 455 22.05 11.67 -0.31
C ASP A 455 21.19 10.51 -0.83
N LEU A 456 20.62 10.69 -2.02
CA LEU A 456 19.80 9.68 -2.66
C LEU A 456 20.61 8.45 -3.11
N SER A 457 21.93 8.59 -3.21
CA SER A 457 22.84 7.50 -3.58
C SER A 457 22.81 6.32 -2.59
N LEU A 458 22.50 6.59 -1.32
CA LEU A 458 22.26 5.56 -0.29
C LEU A 458 21.14 4.58 -0.64
N LEU A 459 20.13 5.04 -1.39
CA LEU A 459 19.00 4.21 -1.81
C LEU A 459 19.17 3.63 -3.21
N THR A 460 19.80 4.38 -4.11
CA THR A 460 19.89 4.00 -5.54
C THR A 460 21.17 3.22 -5.87
N GLY A 461 22.18 3.30 -5.03
CA GLY A 461 23.51 2.82 -5.37
C GLY A 461 24.15 3.56 -6.57
N ALA A 462 23.53 4.64 -7.05
CA ALA A 462 23.93 5.39 -8.22
C ALA A 462 24.17 6.86 -7.89
N THR A 463 24.91 7.57 -8.73
CA THR A 463 25.23 8.99 -8.57
C THR A 463 24.81 9.80 -9.79
N GLY A 464 24.76 11.13 -9.64
CA GLY A 464 24.60 12.06 -10.75
C GLY A 464 23.28 11.92 -11.51
N MET A 465 23.34 11.56 -12.80
CA MET A 465 22.21 11.59 -13.73
C MET A 465 21.01 10.73 -13.28
N VAL A 466 21.24 9.55 -12.74
CA VAL A 466 20.16 8.65 -12.31
C VAL A 466 19.32 9.32 -11.20
N ASN A 467 19.97 9.88 -10.19
CA ASN A 467 19.29 10.53 -9.08
C ASN A 467 18.52 11.77 -9.53
N ILE A 468 19.08 12.55 -10.47
CA ILE A 468 18.41 13.71 -11.08
C ILE A 468 17.16 13.27 -11.85
N ILE A 469 17.23 12.18 -12.63
CA ILE A 469 16.09 11.64 -13.37
C ILE A 469 15.00 11.19 -12.41
N LEU A 470 15.32 10.45 -11.34
CA LEU A 470 14.33 9.95 -10.38
C LEU A 470 13.60 11.09 -9.67
N VAL A 471 14.33 12.10 -9.18
CA VAL A 471 13.73 13.30 -8.58
C VAL A 471 12.91 14.07 -9.63
N GLY A 472 13.42 14.19 -10.86
CA GLY A 472 12.73 14.83 -11.97
C GLY A 472 11.41 14.15 -12.33
N VAL A 473 11.36 12.82 -12.37
CA VAL A 473 10.13 12.04 -12.61
C VAL A 473 9.10 12.31 -11.50
N GLY A 474 9.52 12.32 -10.23
CA GLY A 474 8.66 12.67 -9.11
C GLY A 474 8.10 14.10 -9.22
N ALA A 475 8.95 15.08 -9.49
CA ALA A 475 8.55 16.48 -9.65
C ALA A 475 7.62 16.68 -10.86
N LEU A 476 7.94 16.09 -12.01
CA LEU A 476 7.11 16.15 -13.21
C LEU A 476 5.76 15.50 -13.02
N SER A 477 5.67 14.42 -12.22
CA SER A 477 4.38 13.80 -11.89
C SER A 477 3.48 14.76 -11.12
N ILE A 478 4.03 15.49 -10.14
CA ILE A 478 3.29 16.50 -9.37
C ILE A 478 2.81 17.62 -10.29
N VAL A 479 3.69 18.18 -11.10
CA VAL A 479 3.37 19.25 -12.07
C VAL A 479 2.29 18.79 -13.05
N GLY A 480 2.43 17.57 -13.60
CA GLY A 480 1.44 16.96 -14.50
C GLY A 480 0.07 16.80 -13.85
N GLY A 481 0.03 16.40 -12.57
CA GLY A 481 -1.21 16.30 -11.79
C GLY A 481 -1.88 17.65 -11.58
N VAL A 482 -1.12 18.67 -11.17
CA VAL A 482 -1.61 20.05 -11.04
C VAL A 482 -2.14 20.58 -12.38
N ALA A 483 -1.39 20.38 -13.46
CA ALA A 483 -1.80 20.78 -14.81
C ALA A 483 -3.09 20.10 -15.25
N SER A 484 -3.24 18.80 -14.96
CA SER A 484 -4.46 18.02 -15.26
C SER A 484 -5.67 18.59 -14.52
N ALA A 485 -5.53 18.95 -13.24
CA ALA A 485 -6.60 19.57 -12.46
C ALA A 485 -6.99 20.96 -13.00
N VAL A 486 -5.99 21.79 -13.38
CA VAL A 486 -6.24 23.11 -13.97
C VAL A 486 -6.93 22.97 -15.33
N MET A 487 -6.52 22.00 -16.16
CA MET A 487 -7.19 21.72 -17.44
C MET A 487 -8.63 21.24 -17.23
N LEU A 488 -8.84 20.34 -16.26
CA LEU A 488 -10.19 19.86 -15.90
C LEU A 488 -11.08 21.01 -15.43
N LYS A 489 -10.56 21.93 -14.61
CA LYS A 489 -11.28 23.15 -14.17
C LYS A 489 -11.77 24.01 -15.30
N ARG A 490 -10.99 24.11 -16.41
CA ARG A 490 -11.35 24.87 -17.59
C ARG A 490 -12.33 24.14 -18.50
N ARG A 491 -12.23 22.79 -18.58
CA ARG A 491 -13.00 21.96 -19.50
C ARG A 491 -14.34 21.49 -18.91
N ASP A 492 -14.33 21.10 -17.63
CA ASP A 492 -15.49 20.55 -16.91
C ASP A 492 -15.42 20.99 -15.44
N ARG A 493 -16.00 22.15 -15.15
CA ARG A 493 -16.01 22.73 -13.81
C ARG A 493 -16.72 21.84 -12.79
N GLN A 494 -17.78 21.14 -13.22
CA GLN A 494 -18.53 20.25 -12.32
C GLN A 494 -17.68 19.03 -11.94
N ALA A 495 -16.97 18.43 -12.90
CA ALA A 495 -16.04 17.34 -12.59
C ALA A 495 -14.91 17.80 -11.67
N TYR A 496 -14.33 18.99 -11.92
CA TYR A 496 -13.32 19.57 -11.03
C TYR A 496 -13.86 19.79 -9.61
N ASP A 497 -15.10 20.27 -9.46
CA ASP A 497 -15.69 20.54 -8.15
C ASP A 497 -15.99 19.24 -7.36
N ARG A 498 -16.07 18.09 -8.04
CA ARG A 498 -16.25 16.76 -7.44
C ARG A 498 -14.94 16.08 -7.01
N LEU A 499 -13.78 16.62 -7.37
CA LEU A 499 -12.50 16.02 -7.02
C LEU A 499 -12.35 15.81 -5.51
N GLY A 500 -11.99 14.59 -5.10
CA GLY A 500 -11.79 14.20 -3.71
C GLY A 500 -13.07 14.15 -2.85
N GLN A 501 -14.26 14.17 -3.47
CA GLN A 501 -15.52 14.03 -2.74
C GLN A 501 -15.84 12.57 -2.41
N ASN A 502 -16.64 12.36 -1.37
CA ASN A 502 -17.15 11.03 -1.05
C ASN A 502 -18.18 10.58 -2.09
N ARG A 503 -18.29 9.29 -2.31
CA ARG A 503 -19.24 8.71 -3.26
C ARG A 503 -20.71 9.05 -2.91
N GLY A 504 -21.04 9.30 -1.64
CA GLY A 504 -22.38 9.64 -1.17
C GLY A 504 -22.75 11.13 -1.28
N ASP A 505 -21.77 12.00 -1.55
CA ASP A 505 -21.97 13.45 -1.66
C ASP A 505 -22.38 13.86 -3.09
N VAL A 506 -22.52 12.89 -4.00
CA VAL A 506 -22.73 13.07 -5.46
C VAL A 506 -24.12 12.53 -5.83
N VAL A 507 -25.16 12.92 -5.11
CA VAL A 507 -26.57 12.69 -5.49
C VAL A 507 -27.24 14.02 -5.83
#